data_fd75df0e21237e076f93ba1b9948f98f
#
_entry.id   fd75df0e21237e076f93ba1b9948f98f
#
_cell.length_a   1.000
_cell.length_b   1.000
_cell.length_c   1.000
_cell.angle_alpha   90.00
_cell.angle_beta   90.00
_cell.angle_gamma   90.00
#
_symmetry.space_group_name_H-M   'P 1'
#
loop_
_entity.id
_entity.type
_entity.pdbx_description
1 polymer ?
#
loop_
_entity_poly.entity_id
_entity_poly.type
_entity_poly.pdbx_seq_one_letter_code
_entity_poly.pdbx_strand_id
1 'polypeptide(L)'
;MSDSTPTDAPQNATKIPVVVNGALGKMGRAIVKAIAGAGDMTLVGAIDRNPKFLGQDIGEVIGIAPLEIPVLNDLEATLVMAQSEAPEGSSAVMVDVTHPNSVYASVRAALAYQVIVPRNSLQR
;
A
#
# COMPACT_ATOMS: atom_id res chain seq x y z
N MET A 1 24.13 14.85 -21.98
CA MET A 1 24.01 14.88 -21.56
C MET A 1 23.83 14.58 -20.92
N SER A 2 23.72 14.38 -20.77
CA SER A 2 23.41 14.13 -20.17
C SER A 2 23.24 13.84 -19.39
N ASP A 3 23.12 13.79 -19.06
CA ASP A 3 22.81 13.57 -18.34
C ASP A 3 22.54 13.21 -17.60
N SER A 4 22.46 13.12 -17.46
CA SER A 4 22.02 12.81 -16.80
C SER A 4 21.93 12.42 -15.97
N THR A 5 21.87 12.28 -15.72
CA THR A 5 21.60 11.97 -14.96
C THR A 5 21.59 11.50 -14.24
N PRO A 6 21.49 11.56 -13.81
CA PRO A 6 21.33 11.08 -13.08
C PRO A 6 21.18 10.52 -12.53
N THR A 7 21.25 10.60 -12.33
CA THR A 7 20.80 10.06 -11.99
C THR A 7 20.01 9.72 -12.06
N ASP A 8 20.40 9.82 -11.97
CA ASP A 8 19.26 9.76 -12.12
C ASP A 8 18.57 8.66 -11.68
N ALA A 9 18.12 8.76 -10.42
CA ALA A 9 17.21 7.71 -10.40
C ALA A 9 16.42 7.77 -11.66
N PRO A 10 16.46 6.74 -12.40
CA PRO A 10 15.78 6.77 -13.67
C PRO A 10 14.33 7.17 -13.48
N GLN A 11 13.86 8.03 -14.32
CA GLN A 11 12.47 8.47 -14.30
C GLN A 11 11.53 7.29 -14.44
N ASN A 12 11.96 6.27 -15.13
CA ASN A 12 11.14 5.09 -15.35
C ASN A 12 11.56 3.95 -14.44
N ALA A 13 12.24 4.27 -13.36
CA ALA A 13 12.50 3.27 -12.35
C ALA A 13 11.17 2.78 -11.79
N THR A 14 11.07 1.49 -11.61
CA THR A 14 9.85 0.90 -11.13
C THR A 14 9.64 1.27 -9.68
N LYS A 15 8.43 1.76 -9.37
CA LYS A 15 8.09 2.13 -8.01
C LYS A 15 7.70 0.88 -7.22
N ILE A 16 7.93 0.95 -5.92
CA ILE A 16 7.57 -0.14 -5.02
C ILE A 16 6.06 -0.11 -4.81
N PRO A 17 5.33 -1.17 -5.15
CA PRO A 17 3.89 -1.19 -4.90
C PRO A 17 3.62 -1.46 -3.43
N VAL A 18 2.74 -0.64 -2.84
CA VAL A 18 2.45 -0.70 -1.42
C VAL A 18 0.97 -0.85 -1.18
N VAL A 19 0.61 -1.75 -0.26
CA VAL A 19 -0.75 -1.93 0.23
C VAL A 19 -0.78 -1.44 1.67
N VAL A 20 -1.80 -0.65 2.02
CA VAL A 20 -1.97 -0.20 3.40
C VAL A 20 -3.20 -0.87 3.97
N ASN A 21 -3.02 -1.67 5.02
CA ASN A 21 -4.11 -2.31 5.73
C ASN A 21 -4.39 -1.51 7.00
N GLY A 22 -5.62 -1.03 7.13
CA GLY A 22 -5.99 -0.07 8.17
C GLY A 22 -5.92 1.35 7.64
N ALA A 23 -6.22 1.54 6.36
CA ALA A 23 -5.98 2.80 5.66
C ALA A 23 -6.77 3.99 6.21
N LEU A 24 -7.92 3.74 6.85
CA LEU A 24 -8.77 4.82 7.34
C LEU A 24 -8.48 5.22 8.77
N GLY A 25 -7.62 4.49 9.47
CA GLY A 25 -7.17 4.88 10.79
C GLY A 25 -6.23 6.08 10.70
N LYS A 26 -5.91 6.65 11.86
CA LYS A 26 -5.07 7.84 11.91
C LYS A 26 -3.71 7.59 11.27
N MET A 27 -3.07 6.49 11.65
CA MET A 27 -1.77 6.14 11.10
C MET A 27 -1.88 5.77 9.61
N GLY A 28 -2.93 5.03 9.25
CA GLY A 28 -3.10 4.62 7.86
C GLY A 28 -3.26 5.80 6.92
N ARG A 29 -4.05 6.80 7.32
CA ARG A 29 -4.24 7.99 6.50
C ARG A 29 -2.92 8.73 6.29
N ALA A 30 -2.12 8.83 7.36
CA ALA A 30 -0.82 9.51 7.26
C ALA A 30 0.11 8.75 6.31
N ILE A 31 0.10 7.43 6.38
CA ILE A 31 0.95 6.61 5.53
C ILE A 31 0.52 6.71 4.06
N VAL A 32 -0.78 6.67 3.81
CA VAL A 32 -1.28 6.82 2.44
C VAL A 32 -0.83 8.16 1.86
N LYS A 33 -0.96 9.22 2.66
CA LYS A 33 -0.55 10.55 2.21
C LYS A 33 0.95 10.58 1.90
N ALA A 34 1.76 9.95 2.75
CA ALA A 34 3.20 9.92 2.54
C ALA A 34 3.55 9.15 1.27
N ILE A 35 2.88 8.02 1.01
CA ILE A 35 3.13 7.25 -0.19
C ILE A 35 2.74 8.05 -1.44
N ALA A 36 1.62 8.76 -1.36
CA ALA A 36 1.15 9.55 -2.51
C ALA A 36 2.16 10.62 -2.90
N GLY A 37 2.92 11.14 -1.93
CA GLY A 37 3.92 12.15 -2.20
C GLY A 37 5.32 11.60 -2.49
N ALA A 38 5.49 10.28 -2.41
CA ALA A 38 6.81 9.68 -2.61
C ALA A 38 7.07 9.42 -4.08
N GLY A 39 8.32 9.56 -4.50
CA GLY A 39 8.68 9.31 -5.89
C GLY A 39 9.02 7.86 -6.18
N ASP A 40 9.27 7.07 -5.13
CA ASP A 40 9.75 5.70 -5.29
C ASP A 40 8.74 4.65 -4.84
N MET A 41 7.52 5.06 -4.48
CA MET A 41 6.48 4.15 -4.05
C MET A 41 5.19 4.49 -4.76
N THR A 42 4.34 3.49 -4.90
CA THR A 42 3.00 3.70 -5.45
C THR A 42 2.00 2.90 -4.62
N LEU A 43 0.89 3.54 -4.28
CA LEU A 43 -0.16 2.86 -3.56
C LEU A 43 -0.95 1.99 -4.54
N VAL A 44 -1.09 0.71 -4.23
CA VAL A 44 -1.86 -0.20 -5.08
C VAL A 44 -3.02 -0.84 -4.35
N GLY A 45 -3.16 -0.61 -3.05
CA GLY A 45 -4.30 -1.13 -2.30
C GLY A 45 -4.49 -0.39 -1.01
N ALA A 46 -5.74 -0.22 -0.62
CA ALA A 46 -6.11 0.42 0.64
C ALA A 46 -7.25 -0.40 1.23
N ILE A 47 -7.02 -0.96 2.41
CA ILE A 47 -7.95 -1.88 3.03
C ILE A 47 -8.38 -1.35 4.38
N ASP A 48 -9.67 -1.41 4.65
CA ASP A 48 -10.18 -1.04 5.94
C ASP A 48 -11.51 -1.74 6.17
N ARG A 49 -11.83 -1.99 7.43
CA ARG A 49 -13.08 -2.65 7.79
C ARG A 49 -14.27 -1.71 7.83
N ASN A 50 -14.02 -0.41 7.86
CA ASN A 50 -15.10 0.56 8.01
C ASN A 50 -15.96 0.56 6.75
N PRO A 51 -17.23 0.13 6.83
CA PRO A 51 -18.06 0.02 5.63
C PRO A 51 -18.48 1.37 5.07
N LYS A 52 -18.33 2.43 5.85
CA LYS A 52 -18.82 3.76 5.45
C LYS A 52 -18.16 4.24 4.16
N PHE A 53 -16.90 3.90 3.96
CA PHE A 53 -16.16 4.41 2.80
C PHE A 53 -15.84 3.32 1.77
N LEU A 54 -16.47 2.17 1.90
CA LEU A 54 -16.19 1.05 1.00
C LEU A 54 -16.45 1.45 -0.45
N GLY A 55 -15.45 1.21 -1.29
CA GLY A 55 -15.56 1.52 -2.72
C GLY A 55 -15.20 2.94 -3.10
N GLN A 56 -15.01 3.84 -2.13
CA GLN A 56 -14.66 5.22 -2.42
C GLN A 56 -13.15 5.36 -2.58
N ASP A 57 -12.73 6.33 -3.39
CA ASP A 57 -11.32 6.56 -3.62
C ASP A 57 -10.63 7.00 -2.33
N ILE A 58 -9.55 6.32 -1.96
CA ILE A 58 -8.86 6.62 -0.70
C ILE A 58 -8.30 8.04 -0.70
N GLY A 59 -7.83 8.54 -1.85
CA GLY A 59 -7.32 9.90 -1.90
C GLY A 59 -8.38 10.90 -1.55
N GLU A 60 -9.56 10.76 -2.13
CA GLU A 60 -10.67 11.66 -1.84
C GLU A 60 -11.11 11.55 -0.39
N VAL A 61 -11.15 10.33 0.14
CA VAL A 61 -11.58 10.13 1.53
C VAL A 61 -10.65 10.86 2.51
N ILE A 62 -9.36 10.86 2.25
CA ILE A 62 -8.42 11.50 3.18
C ILE A 62 -8.11 12.95 2.81
N GLY A 63 -8.76 13.48 1.77
CA GLY A 63 -8.68 14.92 1.48
C GLY A 63 -7.53 15.32 0.58
N ILE A 64 -7.02 14.41 -0.23
CA ILE A 64 -6.00 14.74 -1.22
C ILE A 64 -6.54 14.46 -2.61
N ALA A 65 -5.69 14.66 -3.62
CA ALA A 65 -6.12 14.39 -4.99
C ALA A 65 -6.49 12.91 -5.16
N PRO A 66 -7.42 12.59 -6.05
CA PRO A 66 -7.80 11.21 -6.27
C PRO A 66 -6.61 10.34 -6.63
N LEU A 67 -6.56 9.15 -6.06
CA LEU A 67 -5.51 8.18 -6.33
C LEU A 67 -6.00 7.03 -7.21
N GLU A 68 -7.31 6.95 -7.43
CA GLU A 68 -7.95 5.88 -8.19
C GLU A 68 -7.73 4.52 -7.53
N ILE A 69 -7.72 4.52 -6.20
CA ILE A 69 -7.58 3.32 -5.39
C ILE A 69 -8.79 3.25 -4.47
N PRO A 70 -9.73 2.32 -4.73
CA PRO A 70 -10.91 2.23 -3.87
C PRO A 70 -10.57 1.61 -2.53
N VAL A 71 -11.26 2.05 -1.50
CA VAL A 71 -11.17 1.40 -0.19
C VAL A 71 -11.88 0.05 -0.28
N LEU A 72 -11.17 -1.01 0.05
CA LEU A 72 -11.71 -2.36 0.00
C LEU A 72 -11.64 -2.98 1.37
N ASN A 73 -12.42 -4.05 1.57
CA ASN A 73 -12.38 -4.80 2.83
C ASN A 73 -11.94 -6.24 2.63
N ASP A 74 -11.48 -6.59 1.45
CA ASP A 74 -11.04 -7.95 1.13
C ASP A 74 -9.52 -7.94 1.04
N LEU A 75 -8.89 -8.34 2.14
CA LEU A 75 -7.43 -8.32 2.22
C LEU A 75 -6.80 -9.27 1.20
N GLU A 76 -7.32 -10.49 1.10
CA GLU A 76 -6.69 -11.48 0.23
C GLU A 76 -6.78 -11.09 -1.23
N ALA A 77 -7.95 -10.62 -1.66
CA ALA A 77 -8.09 -10.20 -3.05
C ALA A 77 -7.16 -9.04 -3.37
N THR A 78 -7.03 -8.11 -2.43
CA THR A 78 -6.15 -6.97 -2.61
C THR A 78 -4.69 -7.40 -2.70
N LEU A 79 -4.29 -8.35 -1.88
CA LEU A 79 -2.90 -8.83 -1.90
C LEU A 79 -2.59 -9.57 -3.21
N VAL A 80 -3.53 -10.37 -3.70
CA VAL A 80 -3.34 -11.05 -4.98
C VAL A 80 -3.14 -10.02 -6.09
N MET A 81 -3.99 -9.01 -6.12
CA MET A 81 -3.90 -7.98 -7.14
C MET A 81 -2.59 -7.20 -7.04
N ALA A 82 -2.20 -6.85 -5.82
CA ALA A 82 -0.97 -6.08 -5.60
C ALA A 82 0.25 -6.87 -6.06
N GLN A 83 0.28 -8.17 -5.74
CA GLN A 83 1.43 -8.99 -6.13
C GLN A 83 1.49 -9.17 -7.64
N SER A 84 0.34 -9.22 -8.31
CA SER A 84 0.32 -9.33 -9.76
C SER A 84 0.82 -8.06 -10.43
N GLU A 85 0.75 -6.93 -9.74
CA GLU A 85 1.23 -5.65 -10.28
C GLU A 85 2.68 -5.40 -9.93
N ALA A 86 3.28 -6.23 -9.08
CA ALA A 86 4.67 -6.05 -8.72
C ALA A 86 5.56 -6.38 -9.91
N PRO A 87 6.66 -5.63 -10.08
CA PRO A 87 7.57 -5.94 -11.18
C PRO A 87 8.15 -7.33 -11.04
N GLU A 88 8.48 -7.91 -12.17
CA GLU A 88 9.06 -9.24 -12.17
C GLU A 88 10.32 -9.24 -11.30
N GLY A 89 10.42 -10.23 -10.42
CA GLY A 89 11.57 -10.33 -9.53
C GLY A 89 11.45 -9.52 -8.25
N SER A 90 10.30 -8.83 -8.04
CA SER A 90 10.09 -8.06 -6.84
C SER A 90 8.77 -8.46 -6.22
N SER A 91 8.44 -7.83 -5.08
CA SER A 91 7.23 -8.12 -4.35
C SER A 91 6.57 -6.84 -3.88
N ALA A 92 5.24 -6.87 -3.77
CA ALA A 92 4.53 -5.78 -3.13
C ALA A 92 4.83 -5.79 -1.63
N VAL A 93 4.63 -4.64 -1.01
CA VAL A 93 4.85 -4.45 0.42
C VAL A 93 3.51 -4.11 1.07
N MET A 94 3.18 -4.78 2.16
CA MET A 94 1.99 -4.44 2.93
C MET A 94 2.40 -3.77 4.23
N VAL A 95 1.86 -2.58 4.47
CA VAL A 95 2.01 -1.89 5.75
C VAL A 95 0.72 -2.14 6.50
N ASP A 96 0.83 -2.78 7.67
CA ASP A 96 -0.35 -3.16 8.46
C ASP A 96 -0.38 -2.32 9.72
N VAL A 97 -1.38 -1.43 9.80
CA VAL A 97 -1.60 -0.60 10.98
C VAL A 97 -2.99 -0.85 11.56
N THR A 98 -3.47 -2.07 11.39
CA THR A 98 -4.75 -2.48 11.96
C THR A 98 -4.61 -2.71 13.46
N HIS A 99 -5.76 -3.03 14.07
CA HIS A 99 -5.77 -3.36 15.48
C HIS A 99 -4.88 -4.59 15.73
N PRO A 100 -4.16 -4.63 16.86
CA PRO A 100 -3.24 -5.76 17.13
C PRO A 100 -3.89 -7.13 16.99
N ASN A 101 -5.18 -7.24 17.30
CA ASN A 101 -5.86 -8.53 17.21
C ASN A 101 -5.98 -9.03 15.77
N SER A 102 -5.79 -8.15 14.79
CA SER A 102 -5.93 -8.53 13.38
C SER A 102 -4.59 -8.77 12.70
N VAL A 103 -3.49 -8.39 13.34
CA VAL A 103 -2.18 -8.39 12.69
C VAL A 103 -1.75 -9.79 12.30
N TYR A 104 -1.98 -10.77 13.18
CA TYR A 104 -1.54 -12.13 12.90
C TYR A 104 -2.18 -12.68 11.63
N ALA A 105 -3.50 -12.51 11.50
CA ALA A 105 -4.20 -13.00 10.31
C ALA A 105 -3.73 -12.28 9.07
N SER A 106 -3.48 -10.97 9.18
CA SER A 106 -3.02 -10.17 8.05
C SER A 106 -1.64 -10.61 7.59
N VAL A 107 -0.74 -10.88 8.53
CA VAL A 107 0.61 -11.32 8.21
C VAL A 107 0.57 -12.70 7.53
N ARG A 108 -0.27 -13.60 8.04
CA ARG A 108 -0.39 -14.92 7.43
C ARG A 108 -0.87 -14.81 6.00
N ALA A 109 -1.85 -13.95 5.73
CA ALA A 109 -2.32 -13.77 4.37
C ALA A 109 -1.22 -13.20 3.48
N ALA A 110 -0.49 -12.22 3.99
CA ALA A 110 0.60 -11.62 3.22
C ALA A 110 1.66 -12.65 2.86
N LEU A 111 2.02 -13.51 3.80
CA LEU A 111 3.01 -14.55 3.55
C LEU A 111 2.51 -15.56 2.51
N ALA A 112 1.23 -15.90 2.57
CA ALA A 112 0.65 -16.84 1.63
C ALA A 112 0.72 -16.32 0.20
N TYR A 113 0.63 -15.01 0.02
CA TYR A 113 0.68 -14.40 -1.30
C TYR A 113 2.02 -13.74 -1.58
N GLN A 114 3.03 -14.02 -0.75
CA GLN A 114 4.40 -13.56 -0.95
C GLN A 114 4.53 -12.04 -0.96
N VAL A 115 3.69 -11.37 -0.17
CA VAL A 115 3.76 -9.93 0.01
C VAL A 115 4.65 -9.65 1.22
N ILE A 116 5.55 -8.68 1.09
CA ILE A 116 6.49 -8.34 2.14
C ILE A 116 5.80 -7.48 3.19
N VAL A 117 6.00 -7.82 4.47
CA VAL A 117 5.47 -7.04 5.59
C VAL A 117 6.65 -6.46 6.34
N PRO A 118 6.81 -5.14 6.39
CA PRO A 118 7.91 -4.54 7.12
C PRO A 118 7.84 -4.88 8.61
N ARG A 119 9.01 -4.98 9.24
CA ARG A 119 9.07 -5.35 10.64
C ARG A 119 8.24 -4.42 11.52
N ASN A 120 8.25 -3.14 11.22
CA ASN A 120 7.55 -2.18 12.07
C ASN A 120 6.04 -2.38 12.07
N SER A 121 5.50 -2.98 11.01
CA SER A 121 4.06 -3.26 10.96
C SER A 121 3.66 -4.34 11.93
N LEU A 122 4.60 -5.14 12.43
CA LEU A 122 4.33 -6.25 13.34
C LEU A 122 4.42 -5.84 14.79
N GLN A 123 4.88 -4.63 15.08
CA GLN A 123 5.09 -4.15 16.43
C GLN A 123 3.91 -3.30 16.86
N ARG A 124 3.03 -3.89 17.68
CA ARG A 124 1.84 -3.15 18.11
C ARG A 124 1.52 -3.46 19.54
#